data_1c04d5a4ec7a7f994aa7036dc3bb8185
#
_entry.id   1c04d5a4ec7a7f994aa7036dc3bb8185
#
_cell.length_a   1.000
_cell.length_b   1.000
_cell.length_c   1.000
_cell.angle_alpha   90.00
_cell.angle_beta   90.00
_cell.angle_gamma   90.00
#
_symmetry.space_group_name_H-M   'P 1'
#
loop_
_entity.id
_entity.type
_entity.pdbx_description
1 polymer ?
#
loop_
_entity_poly.entity_id
_entity_poly.type
_entity_poly.pdbx_seq_one_letter_code
_entity_poly.pdbx_strand_id
1 'polypeptide(L)'
;MLAKDRTNLKIEEIRMHKHHEIHRVKPLMPALCRIRQGKKVINWETHSLTVDNNQIILFPCGYEFYIANYPEAGLYLAEMLYYPIDLIEKFQNLYAITDQIRNTTGFCLPQNAELIYCWEQLKTSISRGFSTQIQEHLAMGVLLSLGAHHANCLLLSDSKQSLISRCYNLMLSEPGTKWTANKVARYLYISVSTLHRRLASEGVSFQSILDDVRLNNALSAIQTTVKPISEIARENGYKCPSRFTERFHNRFKITPRELRKASRE
;
A
#
# COMPACT_ATOMS: atom_id res chain seq x y z
N MET A 1 0.99 19.73 -16.84
CA MET A 1 0.16 20.03 -15.67
C MET A 1 -0.33 18.72 -15.06
N LEU A 2 0.57 17.81 -14.65
CA LEU A 2 0.28 16.46 -14.12
C LEU A 2 1.24 16.05 -12.98
N ALA A 3 1.67 17.03 -12.17
CA ALA A 3 2.64 16.78 -11.09
C ALA A 3 2.04 17.03 -9.69
N LYS A 4 0.73 17.06 -9.52
CA LYS A 4 0.12 17.62 -8.29
C LYS A 4 -0.24 16.63 -7.20
N ASP A 5 -0.12 15.30 -7.37
CA ASP A 5 -0.52 14.34 -6.34
C ASP A 5 0.46 13.19 -6.07
N ARG A 6 1.73 13.34 -6.46
CA ARG A 6 2.73 12.26 -6.26
C ARG A 6 3.34 12.19 -4.85
N THR A 7 2.96 13.09 -3.95
CA THR A 7 3.64 13.28 -2.66
C THR A 7 2.71 13.23 -1.46
N ASN A 8 1.54 12.67 -1.57
CA ASN A 8 0.66 12.69 -0.42
C ASN A 8 0.99 11.55 0.54
N LEU A 9 1.82 11.87 1.53
CA LEU A 9 1.82 11.15 2.79
C LEU A 9 0.38 11.10 3.29
N LYS A 10 -0.08 9.89 3.61
CA LYS A 10 -1.41 9.71 4.19
C LYS A 10 -1.39 8.67 5.29
N ILE A 11 -2.15 8.91 6.31
CA ILE A 11 -2.48 7.93 7.33
C ILE A 11 -3.95 7.59 7.17
N GLU A 12 -4.23 6.31 6.94
CA GLU A 12 -5.59 5.78 6.85
C GLU A 12 -5.85 4.89 8.05
N GLU A 13 -7.06 4.96 8.58
CA GLU A 13 -7.49 4.14 9.71
C GLU A 13 -8.36 2.99 9.20
N ILE A 14 -8.04 1.77 9.64
CA ILE A 14 -8.79 0.55 9.35
C ILE A 14 -9.49 0.11 10.63
N ARG A 15 -10.82 0.12 10.61
CA ARG A 15 -11.69 -0.35 11.69
C ARG A 15 -12.45 -1.58 11.24
N MET A 16 -12.42 -2.65 12.05
CA MET A 16 -13.16 -3.88 11.77
C MET A 16 -13.76 -4.43 13.06
N HIS A 17 -15.02 -4.81 12.99
CA HIS A 17 -15.75 -5.37 14.13
C HIS A 17 -15.89 -6.89 14.06
N LYS A 18 -15.58 -7.48 12.90
CA LYS A 18 -15.63 -8.91 12.67
C LYS A 18 -14.32 -9.41 12.08
N HIS A 19 -13.93 -10.60 12.47
CA HIS A 19 -12.84 -11.33 11.80
C HIS A 19 -13.08 -11.41 10.31
N HIS A 20 -12.05 -11.21 9.54
CA HIS A 20 -12.05 -11.38 8.09
C HIS A 20 -10.65 -11.67 7.57
N GLU A 21 -10.61 -12.30 6.41
CA GLU A 21 -9.41 -12.70 5.72
C GLU A 21 -9.39 -12.08 4.33
N ILE A 22 -8.21 -11.64 3.90
CA ILE A 22 -8.01 -11.02 2.59
C ILE A 22 -6.80 -11.69 1.95
N HIS A 23 -7.04 -12.36 0.84
CA HIS A 23 -5.99 -13.03 0.09
C HIS A 23 -5.34 -12.08 -0.92
N ARG A 24 -4.10 -12.39 -1.30
CA ARG A 24 -3.41 -11.80 -2.44
C ARG A 24 -3.38 -10.26 -2.44
N VAL A 25 -3.21 -9.66 -1.26
CA VAL A 25 -3.05 -8.21 -1.09
C VAL A 25 -1.65 -7.81 -1.57
N LYS A 26 -1.59 -6.88 -2.51
CA LYS A 26 -0.33 -6.38 -3.05
C LYS A 26 -0.19 -4.90 -2.72
N PRO A 27 0.71 -4.52 -1.81
CA PRO A 27 0.97 -3.12 -1.54
C PRO A 27 1.46 -2.41 -2.80
N LEU A 28 0.76 -1.37 -3.20
CA LEU A 28 1.10 -0.56 -4.39
C LEU A 28 2.01 0.62 -4.03
N MET A 29 2.03 0.97 -2.75
CA MET A 29 2.95 1.93 -2.14
C MET A 29 3.55 1.29 -0.89
N PRO A 30 4.81 1.60 -0.57
CA PRO A 30 5.38 1.21 0.71
C PRO A 30 4.53 1.74 1.86
N ALA A 31 4.28 0.90 2.86
CA ALA A 31 3.44 1.30 3.98
C ALA A 31 3.95 0.73 5.31
N LEU A 32 3.66 1.45 6.39
CA LEU A 32 3.77 0.97 7.75
C LEU A 32 2.38 0.74 8.32
N CYS A 33 2.20 -0.34 9.07
CA CYS A 33 0.94 -0.61 9.76
C CYS A 33 1.19 -0.69 11.26
N ARG A 34 0.52 0.18 12.00
CA ARG A 34 0.50 0.20 13.46
C ARG A 34 -0.85 -0.30 13.96
N ILE A 35 -0.84 -1.41 14.69
CA ILE A 35 -2.05 -1.94 15.31
C ILE A 35 -2.27 -1.19 16.63
N ARG A 36 -3.49 -0.70 16.85
CA ARG A 36 -3.91 -0.01 18.07
C ARG A 36 -4.71 -0.93 18.98
N GLN A 37 -5.48 -1.85 18.38
CA GLN A 37 -6.31 -2.83 19.08
C GLN A 37 -6.54 -4.05 18.20
N GLY A 38 -6.57 -5.24 18.80
CA GLY A 38 -6.71 -6.51 18.12
C GLY A 38 -5.37 -7.06 17.60
N LYS A 39 -5.45 -8.08 16.76
CA LYS A 39 -4.28 -8.76 16.18
C LYS A 39 -4.40 -8.88 14.67
N LYS A 40 -3.27 -8.92 14.00
CA LYS A 40 -3.16 -9.19 12.57
C LYS A 40 -2.27 -10.39 12.33
N VAL A 41 -2.74 -11.32 11.50
CA VAL A 41 -1.90 -12.37 10.91
C VAL A 41 -1.55 -11.96 9.50
N ILE A 42 -0.28 -12.03 9.15
CA ILE A 42 0.23 -11.82 7.79
C ILE A 42 1.02 -13.05 7.35
N ASN A 43 0.73 -13.53 6.14
CA ASN A 43 1.51 -14.58 5.50
C ASN A 43 2.05 -14.09 4.17
N TRP A 44 3.29 -14.41 3.86
CA TRP A 44 3.93 -14.16 2.57
C TRP A 44 4.91 -15.28 2.28
N GLU A 45 4.91 -15.76 1.05
CA GLU A 45 5.70 -16.92 0.66
C GLU A 45 5.49 -18.11 1.61
N THR A 46 6.53 -18.53 2.33
CA THR A 46 6.46 -19.60 3.35
C THR A 46 6.42 -19.08 4.78
N HIS A 47 6.35 -17.75 4.97
CA HIS A 47 6.40 -17.11 6.28
C HIS A 47 5.00 -16.81 6.81
N SER A 48 4.85 -16.89 8.12
CA SER A 48 3.64 -16.50 8.86
C SER A 48 4.02 -15.72 10.11
N LEU A 49 3.30 -14.65 10.38
CA LEU A 49 3.56 -13.78 11.53
C LEU A 49 2.24 -13.32 12.13
N THR A 50 2.12 -13.40 13.46
CA THR A 50 1.04 -12.77 14.23
C THR A 50 1.58 -11.53 14.91
N VAL A 51 0.93 -10.40 14.70
CA VAL A 51 1.35 -9.08 15.18
C VAL A 51 0.25 -8.46 16.01
N ASP A 52 0.64 -7.83 17.11
CA ASP A 52 -0.23 -7.10 18.01
C ASP A 52 0.15 -5.60 18.12
N ASN A 53 -0.34 -4.93 19.14
CA ASN A 53 -0.12 -3.49 19.36
C ASN A 53 1.27 -3.12 19.88
N ASN A 54 2.16 -4.08 20.14
CA ASN A 54 3.54 -3.82 20.56
C ASN A 54 4.51 -3.70 19.39
N GLN A 55 4.04 -3.95 18.19
CA GLN A 55 4.86 -4.07 16.99
C GLN A 55 4.33 -3.20 15.87
N ILE A 56 5.20 -2.90 14.90
CA ILE A 56 4.85 -2.25 13.63
C ILE A 56 5.18 -3.17 12.48
N ILE A 57 4.31 -3.21 11.48
CA ILE A 57 4.47 -4.03 10.28
C ILE A 57 4.96 -3.15 9.13
N LEU A 58 5.94 -3.62 8.40
CA LEU A 58 6.43 -3.03 7.16
C LEU A 58 5.78 -3.77 5.98
N PHE A 59 5.15 -3.03 5.09
CA PHE A 59 4.59 -3.53 3.85
C PHE A 59 5.37 -2.98 2.65
N PRO A 60 6.43 -3.67 2.19
CA PRO A 60 7.16 -3.29 0.99
C PRO A 60 6.32 -3.54 -0.27
N CYS A 61 6.61 -2.79 -1.33
CA CYS A 61 6.08 -3.12 -2.66
C CYS A 61 6.69 -4.43 -3.19
N GLY A 62 5.97 -5.09 -4.09
CA GLY A 62 6.47 -6.29 -4.77
C GLY A 62 6.07 -7.61 -4.14
N TYR A 63 5.70 -7.63 -2.87
CA TYR A 63 5.19 -8.82 -2.19
C TYR A 63 3.69 -8.96 -2.29
N GLU A 64 3.22 -10.20 -2.21
CA GLU A 64 1.80 -10.53 -2.12
C GLU A 64 1.53 -11.15 -0.74
N PHE A 65 0.57 -10.59 -0.01
CA PHE A 65 0.26 -10.98 1.35
C PHE A 65 -1.13 -11.62 1.46
N TYR A 66 -1.23 -12.64 2.31
CA TYR A 66 -2.48 -12.99 2.96
C TYR A 66 -2.57 -12.22 4.28
N ILE A 67 -3.73 -11.65 4.57
CA ILE A 67 -3.95 -10.84 5.76
C ILE A 67 -5.22 -11.31 6.45
N ALA A 68 -5.14 -11.59 7.76
CA ALA A 68 -6.30 -11.82 8.61
C ALA A 68 -6.29 -10.83 9.78
N ASN A 69 -7.42 -10.17 10.03
CA ASN A 69 -7.59 -9.24 11.13
C ASN A 69 -8.53 -9.84 12.19
N TYR A 70 -8.08 -9.84 13.44
CA TYR A 70 -8.78 -10.40 14.58
C TYR A 70 -9.16 -9.28 15.55
N PRO A 71 -10.45 -8.93 15.67
CA PRO A 71 -10.93 -7.99 16.68
C PRO A 71 -10.69 -8.53 18.09
N GLU A 72 -10.32 -7.63 19.00
CA GLU A 72 -10.29 -7.85 20.45
C GLU A 72 -11.29 -6.89 21.11
N ALA A 73 -12.08 -7.38 22.06
CA ALA A 73 -13.18 -6.63 22.65
C ALA A 73 -14.12 -5.96 21.60
N GLY A 74 -14.41 -6.67 20.51
CA GLY A 74 -15.30 -6.23 19.44
C GLY A 74 -14.70 -5.25 18.44
N LEU A 75 -13.41 -4.91 18.52
CA LEU A 75 -12.76 -3.96 17.62
C LEU A 75 -11.35 -4.42 17.22
N TYR A 76 -11.09 -4.34 15.94
CA TYR A 76 -9.74 -4.25 15.38
C TYR A 76 -9.53 -2.83 14.87
N LEU A 77 -8.45 -2.20 15.31
CA LEU A 77 -8.08 -0.85 14.93
C LEU A 77 -6.61 -0.80 14.51
N ALA A 78 -6.35 -0.35 13.29
CA ALA A 78 -5.00 -0.15 12.79
C ALA A 78 -4.88 1.15 12.00
N GLU A 79 -3.70 1.72 12.00
CA GLU A 79 -3.31 2.89 11.23
C GLU A 79 -2.32 2.46 10.14
N MET A 80 -2.59 2.85 8.90
CA MET A 80 -1.73 2.59 7.74
C MET A 80 -1.10 3.91 7.28
N LEU A 81 0.21 4.04 7.43
CA LEU A 81 1.00 5.16 6.92
C LEU A 81 1.61 4.76 5.57
N TYR A 82 1.20 5.43 4.50
CA TYR A 82 1.71 5.21 3.15
C TYR A 82 2.80 6.22 2.80
N TYR A 83 3.90 5.72 2.26
CA TYR A 83 5.05 6.53 1.86
C TYR A 83 5.13 6.69 0.35
N PRO A 84 5.25 7.94 -0.16
CA PRO A 84 5.73 8.19 -1.51
C PRO A 84 7.14 7.59 -1.70
N ILE A 85 7.37 6.93 -2.83
CA ILE A 85 8.66 6.27 -3.10
C ILE A 85 9.80 7.29 -3.14
N ASP A 86 9.58 8.46 -3.73
CA ASP A 86 10.54 9.55 -3.80
C ASP A 86 10.97 10.08 -2.42
N LEU A 87 10.07 10.05 -1.43
CA LEU A 87 10.41 10.42 -0.05
C LEU A 87 11.36 9.39 0.59
N ILE A 88 11.13 8.09 0.36
CA ILE A 88 12.03 7.05 0.87
C ILE A 88 13.38 7.12 0.16
N GLU A 89 13.42 7.39 -1.15
CA GLU A 89 14.65 7.62 -1.90
C GLU A 89 15.43 8.84 -1.37
N LYS A 90 14.72 9.93 -1.10
CA LYS A 90 15.30 11.14 -0.48
C LYS A 90 15.91 10.82 0.89
N PHE A 91 15.21 10.01 1.70
CA PHE A 91 15.70 9.53 2.98
C PHE A 91 16.98 8.69 2.85
N GLN A 92 17.00 7.71 1.94
CA GLN A 92 18.17 6.87 1.69
C GLN A 92 19.39 7.69 1.25
N ASN A 93 19.19 8.66 0.35
CA ASN A 93 20.26 9.53 -0.13
C ASN A 93 20.81 10.43 0.99
N LEU A 94 19.92 10.98 1.84
CA LEU A 94 20.31 11.88 2.92
C LEU A 94 21.13 11.16 4.02
N TYR A 95 20.80 9.93 4.31
CA TYR A 95 21.44 9.14 5.39
C TYR A 95 22.48 8.15 4.87
N ALA A 96 22.86 8.24 3.60
CA ALA A 96 23.89 7.41 2.94
C ALA A 96 23.72 5.90 3.22
N ILE A 97 22.47 5.44 3.21
CA ILE A 97 22.15 4.05 3.51
C ILE A 97 22.52 3.19 2.30
N THR A 98 23.62 2.44 2.39
CA THR A 98 24.06 1.54 1.34
C THR A 98 23.35 0.18 1.42
N ASP A 99 23.10 -0.43 0.26
CA ASP A 99 22.29 -1.63 0.02
C ASP A 99 22.77 -2.95 0.68
N GLN A 100 23.49 -2.92 1.80
CA GLN A 100 24.22 -4.10 2.27
C GLN A 100 23.42 -5.16 3.02
N ILE A 101 22.11 -5.03 3.26
CA ILE A 101 21.38 -6.10 3.97
C ILE A 101 20.08 -6.47 3.26
N ARG A 102 20.19 -7.45 2.34
CA ARG A 102 19.04 -8.17 1.73
C ARG A 102 18.43 -9.25 2.65
N ASN A 103 18.89 -9.40 3.89
CA ASN A 103 18.51 -10.48 4.78
C ASN A 103 17.73 -9.98 6.02
N THR A 104 16.69 -9.19 5.83
CA THR A 104 15.74 -8.97 6.93
C THR A 104 14.69 -10.07 6.91
N THR A 105 14.82 -10.99 7.83
CA THR A 105 13.92 -12.13 8.02
C THR A 105 12.54 -11.78 8.55
N GLY A 106 12.17 -10.47 8.60
CA GLY A 106 10.86 -10.10 9.13
C GLY A 106 10.40 -8.71 8.73
N PHE A 107 9.14 -8.61 8.31
CA PHE A 107 8.45 -7.34 8.07
C PHE A 107 7.81 -6.77 9.35
N CYS A 108 8.39 -7.03 10.52
CA CYS A 108 7.83 -6.61 11.79
C CYS A 108 8.92 -6.17 12.76
N LEU A 109 8.69 -5.06 13.44
CA LEU A 109 9.61 -4.47 14.41
C LEU A 109 8.87 -4.14 15.70
N PRO A 110 9.54 -4.20 16.87
CA PRO A 110 8.97 -3.68 18.10
C PRO A 110 8.75 -2.17 17.99
N GLN A 111 7.67 -1.67 18.57
CA GLN A 111 7.48 -0.23 18.72
C GLN A 111 8.39 0.29 19.84
N ASN A 112 8.97 1.47 19.61
CA ASN A 112 9.73 2.22 20.63
C ASN A 112 9.09 3.59 20.86
N ALA A 113 9.53 4.29 21.89
CA ALA A 113 8.97 5.59 22.27
C ALA A 113 9.18 6.67 21.19
N GLU A 114 10.31 6.64 20.49
CA GLU A 114 10.64 7.60 19.41
C GLU A 114 9.71 7.39 18.22
N LEU A 115 9.48 6.13 17.82
CA LEU A 115 8.55 5.79 16.75
C LEU A 115 7.13 6.27 17.06
N ILE A 116 6.66 6.00 18.29
CA ILE A 116 5.32 6.43 18.72
C ILE A 116 5.21 7.94 18.69
N TYR A 117 6.21 8.66 19.22
CA TYR A 117 6.24 10.11 19.23
C TYR A 117 6.20 10.69 17.80
N CYS A 118 7.11 10.25 16.93
CA CYS A 118 7.18 10.72 15.55
C CYS A 118 5.87 10.42 14.76
N TRP A 119 5.28 9.25 15.00
CA TRP A 119 4.01 8.86 14.38
C TRP A 119 2.86 9.79 14.76
N GLU A 120 2.69 10.07 16.06
CA GLU A 120 1.61 10.95 16.53
C GLU A 120 1.81 12.41 16.08
N GLN A 121 3.06 12.90 16.01
CA GLN A 121 3.36 14.22 15.45
C GLN A 121 3.00 14.28 13.96
N LEU A 122 3.39 13.27 13.18
CA LEU A 122 3.04 13.20 11.76
C LEU A 122 1.52 13.15 11.56
N LYS A 123 0.82 12.28 12.30
CA LYS A 123 -0.65 12.17 12.25
C LYS A 123 -1.31 13.51 12.56
N THR A 124 -0.85 14.21 13.59
CA THR A 124 -1.35 15.53 13.96
C THR A 124 -1.09 16.56 12.86
N SER A 125 0.08 16.56 12.24
CA SER A 125 0.43 17.49 11.17
C SER A 125 -0.43 17.30 9.92
N ILE A 126 -0.72 16.03 9.57
CA ILE A 126 -1.61 15.70 8.45
C ILE A 126 -3.04 16.17 8.74
N SER A 127 -3.57 15.86 9.94
CA SER A 127 -4.94 16.21 10.32
C SER A 127 -5.17 17.73 10.40
N ARG A 128 -4.13 18.49 10.75
CA ARG A 128 -4.16 19.97 10.82
C ARG A 128 -3.84 20.65 9.50
N GLY A 129 -3.51 19.90 8.45
CA GLY A 129 -3.18 20.45 7.13
C GLY A 129 -1.90 21.27 7.11
N PHE A 130 -0.86 20.86 7.88
CA PHE A 130 0.44 21.53 7.84
C PHE A 130 1.08 21.39 6.47
N SER A 131 2.08 22.22 6.18
CA SER A 131 2.77 22.20 4.90
C SER A 131 3.40 20.84 4.59
N THR A 132 3.47 20.49 3.32
CA THR A 132 4.07 19.24 2.85
C THR A 132 5.49 19.07 3.35
N GLN A 133 6.28 20.16 3.43
CA GLN A 133 7.64 20.11 3.94
C GLN A 133 7.70 19.66 5.40
N ILE A 134 6.81 20.17 6.26
CA ILE A 134 6.74 19.75 7.67
C ILE A 134 6.33 18.28 7.75
N GLN A 135 5.32 17.86 6.99
CA GLN A 135 4.88 16.48 6.95
C GLN A 135 5.99 15.53 6.49
N GLU A 136 6.76 15.90 5.45
CA GLU A 136 7.91 15.12 4.98
C GLU A 136 8.99 14.96 6.06
N HIS A 137 9.34 16.04 6.78
CA HIS A 137 10.33 15.96 7.85
C HIS A 137 9.87 15.06 9.00
N LEU A 138 8.61 15.16 9.39
CA LEU A 138 8.04 14.28 10.42
C LEU A 138 7.98 12.83 9.96
N ALA A 139 7.67 12.58 8.69
CA ALA A 139 7.70 11.23 8.10
C ALA A 139 9.13 10.66 8.04
N MET A 140 10.14 11.48 7.77
CA MET A 140 11.55 11.08 7.88
C MET A 140 11.91 10.73 9.32
N GLY A 141 11.37 11.43 10.32
CA GLY A 141 11.52 11.09 11.73
C GLY A 141 10.99 9.69 12.06
N VAL A 142 9.84 9.31 11.49
CA VAL A 142 9.30 7.94 11.61
C VAL A 142 10.26 6.92 10.96
N LEU A 143 10.81 7.20 9.79
CA LEU A 143 11.79 6.30 9.15
C LEU A 143 13.07 6.15 9.97
N LEU A 144 13.57 7.24 10.55
CA LEU A 144 14.75 7.22 11.44
C LEU A 144 14.51 6.34 12.66
N SER A 145 13.35 6.46 13.29
CA SER A 145 13.00 5.68 14.50
C SER A 145 12.86 4.18 14.25
N LEU A 146 12.67 3.75 13.00
CA LEU A 146 12.74 2.33 12.61
C LEU A 146 14.18 1.80 12.59
N GLY A 147 15.17 2.69 12.52
CA GLY A 147 16.55 2.37 12.21
C GLY A 147 16.78 2.26 10.69
N ALA A 148 17.93 2.75 10.26
CA ALA A 148 18.27 2.90 8.85
C ALA A 148 18.12 1.62 8.02
N HIS A 149 18.50 0.47 8.59
CA HIS A 149 18.41 -0.82 7.91
C HIS A 149 16.97 -1.25 7.60
N HIS A 150 16.03 -0.98 8.51
CA HIS A 150 14.64 -1.40 8.36
C HIS A 150 13.85 -0.46 7.44
N ALA A 151 14.19 0.83 7.42
CA ALA A 151 13.60 1.76 6.46
C ALA A 151 13.90 1.34 5.01
N ASN A 152 15.07 0.73 4.75
CA ASN A 152 15.42 0.18 3.43
C ASN A 152 14.54 -1.00 3.02
N CYS A 153 14.02 -1.79 3.96
CA CYS A 153 13.14 -2.92 3.64
C CYS A 153 11.84 -2.48 2.97
N LEU A 154 11.42 -1.22 3.13
CA LEU A 154 10.26 -0.68 2.42
C LEU A 154 10.48 -0.58 0.90
N LEU A 155 11.73 -0.50 0.44
CA LEU A 155 12.11 -0.43 -0.98
C LEU A 155 12.77 -1.71 -1.48
N LEU A 156 12.44 -2.88 -0.95
CA LEU A 156 13.08 -4.16 -1.28
C LEU A 156 12.98 -4.60 -2.75
N SER A 157 12.31 -3.88 -3.61
CA SER A 157 12.38 -4.19 -5.02
C SER A 157 13.60 -3.53 -5.65
N ASP A 158 14.46 -4.30 -6.29
CA ASP A 158 15.57 -3.88 -7.18
C ASP A 158 15.12 -2.91 -8.30
N SER A 159 13.94 -2.37 -8.21
CA SER A 159 13.18 -1.84 -9.32
C SER A 159 12.92 -0.34 -9.23
N LYS A 160 13.84 0.46 -8.66
CA LYS A 160 13.76 1.94 -8.81
C LYS A 160 13.51 2.37 -10.27
N GLN A 161 13.82 1.49 -11.22
CA GLN A 161 13.66 1.71 -12.66
C GLN A 161 12.91 0.61 -13.39
N SER A 162 12.33 -0.39 -12.69
CA SER A 162 11.63 -1.44 -13.42
C SER A 162 10.44 -0.84 -14.19
N LEU A 163 10.22 -1.38 -15.37
CA LEU A 163 9.08 -0.97 -16.19
C LEU A 163 7.76 -1.18 -15.45
N ILE A 164 7.69 -2.23 -14.64
CA ILE A 164 6.53 -2.55 -13.80
C ILE A 164 6.25 -1.41 -12.82
N SER A 165 7.25 -0.96 -12.05
CA SER A 165 7.09 0.13 -11.07
C SER A 165 6.65 1.43 -11.75
N ARG A 166 7.21 1.74 -12.92
CA ARG A 166 6.80 2.92 -13.71
C ARG A 166 5.35 2.81 -14.17
N CYS A 167 4.90 1.62 -14.58
CA CYS A 167 3.50 1.37 -14.92
C CYS A 167 2.57 1.55 -13.71
N TYR A 168 2.93 0.98 -12.55
CA TYR A 168 2.16 1.17 -11.30
C TYR A 168 2.04 2.64 -10.94
N ASN A 169 3.14 3.37 -10.86
CA ASN A 169 3.16 4.78 -10.48
C ASN A 169 2.30 5.65 -11.42
N LEU A 170 2.36 5.37 -12.73
CA LEU A 170 1.55 6.07 -13.72
C LEU A 170 0.05 5.80 -13.53
N MET A 171 -0.33 4.55 -13.28
CA MET A 171 -1.74 4.16 -13.17
C MET A 171 -2.36 4.50 -11.81
N LEU A 172 -1.54 4.50 -10.73
CA LEU A 172 -1.99 4.85 -9.38
C LEU A 172 -2.46 6.31 -9.27
N SER A 173 -1.90 7.22 -10.06
CA SER A 173 -2.33 8.62 -10.05
C SER A 173 -3.79 8.79 -10.47
N GLU A 174 -4.31 7.90 -11.33
CA GLU A 174 -5.68 7.94 -11.83
C GLU A 174 -6.24 6.52 -12.08
N PRO A 175 -6.58 5.76 -11.02
CA PRO A 175 -7.01 4.35 -11.18
C PRO A 175 -8.25 4.17 -12.05
N GLY A 176 -9.15 5.16 -12.03
CA GLY A 176 -10.39 5.18 -12.83
C GLY A 176 -10.19 5.46 -14.32
N THR A 177 -9.03 5.96 -14.68
CA THR A 177 -8.75 6.29 -16.10
C THR A 177 -8.81 5.03 -16.97
N LYS A 178 -9.31 5.19 -18.20
CA LYS A 178 -9.25 4.14 -19.23
C LYS A 178 -7.81 4.00 -19.71
N TRP A 179 -6.99 3.29 -18.92
CA TRP A 179 -5.64 2.93 -19.31
C TRP A 179 -5.66 1.89 -20.42
N THR A 180 -4.85 2.11 -21.46
CA THR A 180 -4.57 1.16 -22.53
C THR A 180 -3.06 1.01 -22.68
N ALA A 181 -2.60 -0.12 -23.24
CA ALA A 181 -1.17 -0.34 -23.48
C ALA A 181 -0.58 0.80 -24.35
N ASN A 182 -1.32 1.29 -25.36
CA ASN A 182 -0.93 2.44 -26.17
C ASN A 182 -0.72 3.71 -25.34
N LYS A 183 -1.67 4.01 -24.42
CA LYS A 183 -1.58 5.20 -23.57
C LYS A 183 -0.37 5.12 -22.66
N VAL A 184 -0.16 3.97 -21.99
CA VAL A 184 0.98 3.76 -21.07
C VAL A 184 2.31 3.79 -21.84
N ALA A 185 2.41 3.10 -22.96
CA ALA A 185 3.63 3.07 -23.78
C ALA A 185 4.03 4.50 -24.22
N ARG A 186 3.06 5.33 -24.62
CA ARG A 186 3.30 6.74 -24.98
C ARG A 186 3.81 7.57 -23.80
N TYR A 187 3.25 7.42 -22.59
CA TYR A 187 3.73 8.11 -21.38
C TYR A 187 5.14 7.67 -20.98
N LEU A 188 5.46 6.41 -21.24
CA LEU A 188 6.78 5.85 -20.91
C LEU A 188 7.82 6.01 -22.01
N TYR A 189 7.44 6.66 -23.14
CA TYR A 189 8.29 6.90 -24.31
C TYR A 189 8.86 5.60 -24.92
N ILE A 190 8.04 4.54 -24.99
CA ILE A 190 8.39 3.25 -25.62
C ILE A 190 7.28 2.80 -26.58
N SER A 191 7.60 1.84 -27.45
CA SER A 191 6.59 1.21 -28.30
C SER A 191 5.72 0.23 -27.51
N VAL A 192 4.48 -0.02 -27.98
CA VAL A 192 3.58 -1.02 -27.36
C VAL A 192 4.18 -2.42 -27.37
N SER A 193 4.87 -2.80 -28.46
CA SER A 193 5.55 -4.07 -28.55
C SER A 193 6.69 -4.19 -27.53
N THR A 194 7.45 -3.12 -27.31
CA THR A 194 8.47 -3.04 -26.25
C THR A 194 7.87 -3.19 -24.87
N LEU A 195 6.73 -2.48 -24.61
CA LEU A 195 6.00 -2.61 -23.34
C LEU A 195 5.62 -4.07 -23.08
N HIS A 196 4.91 -4.72 -24.01
CA HIS A 196 4.48 -6.10 -23.83
C HIS A 196 5.64 -7.08 -23.67
N ARG A 197 6.70 -6.97 -24.50
CA ARG A 197 7.86 -7.84 -24.43
C ARG A 197 8.58 -7.74 -23.08
N ARG A 198 8.80 -6.50 -22.59
CA ARG A 198 9.49 -6.30 -21.29
C ARG A 198 8.62 -6.74 -20.11
N LEU A 199 7.32 -6.49 -20.12
CA LEU A 199 6.43 -6.99 -19.07
C LEU A 199 6.40 -8.53 -19.07
N ALA A 200 6.32 -9.15 -20.24
CA ALA A 200 6.33 -10.60 -20.37
C ALA A 200 7.66 -11.23 -19.88
N SER A 201 8.82 -10.60 -20.13
CA SER A 201 10.12 -11.08 -19.61
C SER A 201 10.20 -11.02 -18.06
N GLU A 202 9.38 -10.18 -17.41
CA GLU A 202 9.25 -10.12 -15.96
C GLU A 202 8.05 -10.95 -15.44
N GLY A 203 7.42 -11.78 -16.29
CA GLY A 203 6.32 -12.69 -15.94
C GLY A 203 4.98 -12.01 -15.69
N VAL A 204 4.81 -10.75 -16.11
CA VAL A 204 3.57 -9.98 -15.89
C VAL A 204 2.96 -9.48 -17.20
N SER A 205 1.66 -9.17 -17.16
CA SER A 205 0.95 -8.56 -18.28
C SER A 205 0.49 -7.14 -17.93
N PHE A 206 0.28 -6.31 -18.96
CA PHE A 206 -0.35 -5.01 -18.78
C PHE A 206 -1.70 -5.10 -18.05
N GLN A 207 -2.51 -6.12 -18.39
CA GLN A 207 -3.81 -6.32 -17.76
C GLN A 207 -3.69 -6.71 -16.28
N SER A 208 -2.70 -7.53 -15.91
CA SER A 208 -2.50 -7.90 -14.49
C SER A 208 -2.08 -6.69 -13.66
N ILE A 209 -1.22 -5.80 -14.18
CA ILE A 209 -0.85 -4.55 -13.51
C ILE A 209 -2.08 -3.64 -13.32
N LEU A 210 -2.89 -3.48 -14.36
CA LEU A 210 -4.10 -2.66 -14.29
C LEU A 210 -5.12 -3.20 -13.27
N ASP A 211 -5.29 -4.53 -13.23
CA ASP A 211 -6.16 -5.18 -12.25
C ASP A 211 -5.61 -5.04 -10.83
N ASP A 212 -4.30 -5.18 -10.62
CA ASP A 212 -3.65 -4.95 -9.33
C ASP A 212 -3.91 -3.52 -8.83
N VAL A 213 -3.69 -2.52 -9.67
CA VAL A 213 -3.93 -1.11 -9.32
C VAL A 213 -5.39 -0.88 -8.92
N ARG A 214 -6.32 -1.30 -9.75
CA ARG A 214 -7.75 -1.04 -9.54
C ARG A 214 -8.31 -1.78 -8.31
N LEU A 215 -7.95 -3.04 -8.14
CA LEU A 215 -8.50 -3.87 -7.07
C LEU A 215 -7.88 -3.51 -5.71
N ASN A 216 -6.56 -3.29 -5.62
CA ASN A 216 -5.95 -2.91 -4.34
C ASN A 216 -6.34 -1.48 -3.92
N ASN A 217 -6.50 -0.54 -4.88
CA ASN A 217 -7.03 0.78 -4.55
C ASN A 217 -8.49 0.70 -4.07
N ALA A 218 -9.32 -0.13 -4.70
CA ALA A 218 -10.69 -0.36 -4.26
C ALA A 218 -10.74 -1.04 -2.88
N LEU A 219 -9.83 -1.98 -2.60
CA LEU A 219 -9.70 -2.63 -1.29
C LEU A 219 -9.46 -1.58 -0.19
N SER A 220 -8.47 -0.70 -0.37
CA SER A 220 -8.21 0.41 0.57
C SER A 220 -9.45 1.28 0.74
N ALA A 221 -10.11 1.72 -0.34
CA ALA A 221 -11.30 2.56 -0.28
C ALA A 221 -12.48 1.90 0.45
N ILE A 222 -12.66 0.58 0.32
CA ILE A 222 -13.69 -0.16 1.05
C ILE A 222 -13.40 -0.19 2.55
N GLN A 223 -12.15 -0.31 2.95
CA GLN A 223 -11.75 -0.39 4.35
C GLN A 223 -11.75 0.96 5.06
N THR A 224 -11.43 2.05 4.34
CA THR A 224 -11.11 3.35 4.94
C THR A 224 -12.16 4.44 4.68
N THR A 225 -13.14 4.18 3.82
CA THR A 225 -14.19 5.17 3.49
C THR A 225 -15.60 4.62 3.68
N VAL A 226 -16.56 5.50 3.76
CA VAL A 226 -18.01 5.16 3.80
C VAL A 226 -18.67 5.21 2.42
N LYS A 227 -17.90 5.46 1.35
CA LYS A 227 -18.43 5.55 -0.02
C LYS A 227 -19.23 4.30 -0.41
N PRO A 228 -20.30 4.44 -1.20
CA PRO A 228 -21.00 3.29 -1.79
C PRO A 228 -20.07 2.41 -2.60
N ILE A 229 -20.24 1.09 -2.53
CA ILE A 229 -19.40 0.12 -3.29
C ILE A 229 -19.49 0.37 -4.80
N SER A 230 -20.65 0.77 -5.30
CA SER A 230 -20.85 1.14 -6.72
C SER A 230 -20.04 2.37 -7.14
N GLU A 231 -19.89 3.34 -6.26
CA GLU A 231 -19.06 4.53 -6.47
C GLU A 231 -17.58 4.14 -6.48
N ILE A 232 -17.13 3.35 -5.50
CA ILE A 232 -15.75 2.83 -5.44
C ILE A 232 -15.43 2.04 -6.73
N ALA A 233 -16.34 1.18 -7.18
CA ALA A 233 -16.16 0.43 -8.43
C ALA A 233 -15.96 1.37 -9.63
N ARG A 234 -16.79 2.42 -9.74
CA ARG A 234 -16.71 3.41 -10.83
C ARG A 234 -15.42 4.21 -10.78
N GLU A 235 -15.02 4.69 -9.59
CA GLU A 235 -13.76 5.43 -9.36
C GLU A 235 -12.53 4.59 -9.72
N ASN A 236 -12.65 3.26 -9.64
CA ASN A 236 -11.62 2.30 -10.05
C ASN A 236 -11.80 1.77 -11.49
N GLY A 237 -12.61 2.44 -12.31
CA GLY A 237 -12.75 2.17 -13.74
C GLY A 237 -13.60 0.95 -14.10
N TYR A 238 -14.47 0.47 -13.19
CA TYR A 238 -15.43 -0.58 -13.46
C TYR A 238 -16.79 0.01 -13.84
N LYS A 239 -17.24 -0.29 -15.07
CA LYS A 239 -18.56 0.14 -15.56
C LYS A 239 -19.69 -0.75 -15.04
N CYS A 240 -19.40 -2.01 -14.70
CA CYS A 240 -20.38 -3.00 -14.27
C CYS A 240 -20.06 -3.43 -12.83
N PRO A 241 -20.96 -3.16 -11.85
CA PRO A 241 -20.76 -3.55 -10.45
C PRO A 241 -20.63 -5.05 -10.22
N SER A 242 -21.36 -5.87 -10.99
CA SER A 242 -21.26 -7.34 -10.86
C SER A 242 -19.88 -7.83 -11.26
N ARG A 243 -19.34 -7.32 -12.37
CA ARG A 243 -17.98 -7.66 -12.83
C ARG A 243 -16.90 -7.20 -11.85
N PHE A 244 -17.10 -6.05 -11.20
CA PHE A 244 -16.22 -5.60 -10.12
C PHE A 244 -16.26 -6.59 -8.95
N THR A 245 -17.46 -6.94 -8.47
CA THR A 245 -17.65 -7.86 -7.35
C THR A 245 -17.01 -9.21 -7.62
N GLU A 246 -17.22 -9.76 -8.82
CA GLU A 246 -16.61 -11.03 -9.24
C GLU A 246 -15.09 -10.97 -9.22
N ARG A 247 -14.48 -9.95 -9.86
CA ARG A 247 -13.03 -9.80 -9.91
C ARG A 247 -12.43 -9.57 -8.52
N PHE A 248 -13.08 -8.75 -7.70
CA PHE A 248 -12.68 -8.49 -6.32
C PHE A 248 -12.68 -9.78 -5.50
N HIS A 249 -13.79 -10.56 -5.55
CA HIS A 249 -13.89 -11.84 -4.86
C HIS A 249 -12.87 -12.86 -5.39
N ASN A 250 -12.66 -12.95 -6.70
CA ASN A 250 -11.66 -13.84 -7.28
C ASN A 250 -10.23 -13.51 -6.80
N ARG A 251 -9.93 -12.23 -6.59
CA ARG A 251 -8.63 -11.76 -6.12
C ARG A 251 -8.45 -11.97 -4.62
N PHE A 252 -9.40 -11.48 -3.83
CA PHE A 252 -9.26 -11.34 -2.37
C PHE A 252 -9.97 -12.43 -1.56
N LYS A 253 -10.75 -13.31 -2.21
CA LYS A 253 -11.57 -14.37 -1.60
C LYS A 253 -12.62 -13.87 -0.58
N ILE A 254 -12.90 -12.57 -0.59
CA ILE A 254 -13.98 -11.91 0.15
C ILE A 254 -14.69 -10.95 -0.81
N THR A 255 -16.00 -10.78 -0.67
CA THR A 255 -16.75 -9.81 -1.48
C THR A 255 -16.59 -8.38 -0.92
N PRO A 256 -16.75 -7.34 -1.74
CA PRO A 256 -16.78 -5.96 -1.27
C PRO A 256 -17.82 -5.72 -0.16
N ARG A 257 -18.97 -6.40 -0.25
CA ARG A 257 -20.06 -6.27 0.73
C ARG A 257 -19.72 -6.92 2.06
N GLU A 258 -19.13 -8.10 2.04
CA GLU A 258 -18.68 -8.80 3.25
C GLU A 258 -17.60 -7.99 3.97
N LEU A 259 -16.60 -7.50 3.24
CA LEU A 259 -15.55 -6.66 3.80
C LEU A 259 -16.13 -5.37 4.42
N ARG A 260 -17.05 -4.70 3.73
CA ARG A 260 -17.73 -3.53 4.26
C ARG A 260 -18.59 -3.84 5.49
N LYS A 261 -19.22 -5.02 5.53
CA LYS A 261 -19.99 -5.49 6.70
C LYS A 261 -19.07 -5.76 7.89
N ALA A 262 -17.85 -6.26 7.67
CA ALA A 262 -16.87 -6.47 8.73
C ALA A 262 -16.38 -5.15 9.35
N SER A 263 -16.40 -4.03 8.61
CA SER A 263 -16.00 -2.70 9.09
C SER A 263 -17.13 -1.91 9.78
N ARG A 264 -18.35 -2.44 9.83
CA ARG A 264 -19.51 -1.82 10.50
C ARG A 264 -19.95 -2.68 11.67
N GLU A 265 -20.41 -2.03 12.70
CA GLU A 265 -21.07 -2.66 13.84
C GLU A 265 -22.34 -3.43 13.42
#